data_e1d5b4b85bec73153cde043b8c0c9f1d
#
_entry.id   e1d5b4b85bec73153cde043b8c0c9f1d
#
_cell.length_a   1.000
_cell.length_b   1.000
_cell.length_c   1.000
_cell.angle_alpha   90.00
_cell.angle_beta   90.00
_cell.angle_gamma   90.00
#
_symmetry.space_group_name_H-M   'P 1'
#
loop_
_entity.id
_entity.type
_entity.pdbx_description
1 polymer ?
#
loop_
_entity_poly.entity_id
_entity_poly.type
_entity_poly.pdbx_seq_one_letter_code
_entity_poly.pdbx_strand_id
1 'polypeptide(L)'
;METHISWVFIASPLVFKIKKPLNLGFLDFSTLEKRHHFCQRELELNQRLAPEIYLDITPIYKTASGFSFEASGGAIVEYALKMKELPCGWFLNELLAKNLVGEKEINRVIARLHQFYESETPTPEIQEWGTPEKLKISTDENFTQAEPFVGKTISPAAFEAIRHFTNSFYAAKEKTIS
;
A
#
# COMPACT_ATOMS: atom_id res chain seq x y z
N MET A 1 16.44 -5.54 0.38
CA MET A 1 15.85 -4.35 1.07
C MET A 1 14.72 -4.80 1.96
N GLU A 2 14.38 -4.03 2.98
CA GLU A 2 13.32 -4.38 3.94
C GLU A 2 12.41 -3.16 4.16
N THR A 3 11.11 -3.40 4.19
CA THR A 3 10.09 -2.44 4.57
C THR A 3 9.42 -2.88 5.88
N HIS A 4 8.53 -2.08 6.43
CA HIS A 4 7.78 -2.46 7.64
C HIS A 4 7.00 -3.78 7.45
N ILE A 5 6.43 -4.01 6.26
CA ILE A 5 5.49 -5.11 6.00
C ILE A 5 5.97 -6.11 4.93
N SER A 6 7.15 -5.92 4.33
CA SER A 6 7.63 -6.79 3.26
C SER A 6 9.16 -6.87 3.21
N TRP A 7 9.66 -7.99 2.70
CA TRP A 7 11.02 -8.12 2.18
C TRP A 7 11.03 -7.91 0.68
N VAL A 8 12.04 -7.21 0.17
CA VAL A 8 12.21 -6.93 -1.26
C VAL A 8 13.57 -7.43 -1.71
N PHE A 9 13.56 -8.38 -2.62
CA PHE A 9 14.74 -9.00 -3.21
C PHE A 9 14.92 -8.53 -4.64
N ILE A 10 16.04 -7.88 -4.93
CA ILE A 10 16.40 -7.41 -6.27
C ILE A 10 17.26 -8.49 -6.91
N ALA A 11 16.79 -9.04 -8.03
CA ALA A 11 17.46 -10.04 -8.85
C ALA A 11 17.34 -9.59 -10.31
N SER A 12 18.10 -8.54 -10.67
CA SER A 12 18.03 -7.87 -11.97
C SER A 12 17.86 -8.82 -13.14
N PRO A 13 16.91 -8.60 -14.05
CA PRO A 13 16.03 -7.43 -14.19
C PRO A 13 14.69 -7.52 -13.41
N LEU A 14 14.60 -8.41 -12.44
CA LEU A 14 13.38 -8.68 -11.67
C LEU A 14 13.53 -8.27 -10.21
N VAL A 15 12.38 -8.02 -9.59
CA VAL A 15 12.23 -7.77 -8.15
C VAL A 15 11.15 -8.69 -7.61
N PHE A 16 11.41 -9.30 -6.45
CA PHE A 16 10.48 -10.17 -5.74
C PHE A 16 10.16 -9.55 -4.38
N LYS A 17 8.88 -9.25 -4.16
CA LYS A 17 8.38 -8.69 -2.91
C LYS A 17 7.59 -9.74 -2.15
N ILE A 18 8.01 -10.05 -0.93
CA ILE A 18 7.42 -11.06 -0.06
C ILE A 18 6.84 -10.37 1.17
N LYS A 19 5.60 -10.65 1.50
CA LYS A 19 4.93 -10.09 2.67
C LYS A 19 5.45 -10.74 3.96
N LYS A 20 5.67 -9.94 5.00
CA LYS A 20 6.05 -10.45 6.32
C LYS A 20 4.84 -11.07 7.02
N PRO A 21 5.01 -12.17 7.78
CA PRO A 21 3.94 -12.80 8.54
C PRO A 21 3.63 -12.01 9.83
N LEU A 22 2.90 -10.90 9.70
CA LEU A 22 2.58 -10.00 10.82
C LEU A 22 1.09 -9.62 10.80
N ASN A 23 0.61 -9.22 11.97
CA ASN A 23 -0.73 -8.65 12.15
C ASN A 23 -0.60 -7.31 12.89
N LEU A 24 -1.04 -6.23 12.26
CA LEU A 24 -1.02 -4.87 12.79
C LEU A 24 -2.42 -4.35 13.15
N GLY A 25 -3.44 -5.23 13.22
CA GLY A 25 -4.83 -4.87 13.44
C GLY A 25 -5.52 -4.49 12.12
N PHE A 26 -5.15 -3.38 11.52
CA PHE A 26 -5.66 -2.91 10.22
C PHE A 26 -5.12 -3.70 9.01
N LEU A 27 -4.07 -4.48 9.21
CA LEU A 27 -3.39 -5.28 8.18
C LEU A 27 -2.99 -6.63 8.78
N ASP A 28 -3.51 -7.71 8.23
CA ASP A 28 -3.26 -9.07 8.72
C ASP A 28 -2.65 -9.96 7.62
N PHE A 29 -1.34 -10.22 7.74
CA PHE A 29 -0.55 -11.14 6.90
C PHE A 29 -0.11 -12.40 7.68
N SER A 30 -0.78 -12.73 8.77
CA SER A 30 -0.34 -13.78 9.70
C SER A 30 -0.31 -15.18 9.08
N THR A 31 -1.19 -15.50 8.12
CA THR A 31 -1.22 -16.81 7.46
C THR A 31 -0.77 -16.74 6.02
N LEU A 32 -0.36 -17.89 5.47
CA LEU A 32 0.06 -18.02 4.07
C LEU A 32 -1.07 -17.63 3.09
N GLU A 33 -2.29 -18.07 3.39
CA GLU A 33 -3.49 -17.78 2.58
C GLU A 33 -3.77 -16.29 2.53
N LYS A 34 -3.65 -15.58 3.68
CA LYS A 34 -3.80 -14.13 3.74
C LYS A 34 -2.72 -13.43 2.92
N ARG A 35 -1.46 -13.84 3.06
CA ARG A 35 -0.36 -13.27 2.26
C ARG A 35 -0.56 -13.49 0.77
N HIS A 36 -1.01 -14.67 0.34
CA HIS A 36 -1.37 -14.95 -1.05
C HIS A 36 -2.50 -14.04 -1.53
N HIS A 37 -3.60 -13.97 -0.78
CA HIS A 37 -4.72 -13.08 -1.08
C HIS A 37 -4.28 -11.63 -1.27
N PHE A 38 -3.50 -11.08 -0.33
CA PHE A 38 -3.03 -9.71 -0.42
C PHE A 38 -1.95 -9.48 -1.50
N CYS A 39 -1.20 -10.51 -1.89
CA CYS A 39 -0.37 -10.44 -3.10
C CYS A 39 -1.21 -10.31 -4.37
N GLN A 40 -2.29 -11.10 -4.47
CA GLN A 40 -3.25 -11.01 -5.59
C GLN A 40 -3.90 -9.62 -5.67
N ARG A 41 -4.40 -9.12 -4.54
CA ARG A 41 -4.99 -7.77 -4.48
C ARG A 41 -3.98 -6.69 -4.85
N GLU A 42 -2.74 -6.80 -4.40
CA GLU A 42 -1.68 -5.85 -4.74
C GLU A 42 -1.35 -5.90 -6.25
N LEU A 43 -1.27 -7.09 -6.85
CA LEU A 43 -1.07 -7.27 -8.28
C LEU A 43 -2.20 -6.61 -9.07
N GLU A 44 -3.45 -6.99 -8.80
CA GLU A 44 -4.66 -6.47 -9.48
C GLU A 44 -4.73 -4.94 -9.43
N LEU A 45 -4.58 -4.36 -8.24
CA LEU A 45 -4.71 -2.92 -8.04
C LEU A 45 -3.59 -2.14 -8.73
N ASN A 46 -2.35 -2.62 -8.64
CA ASN A 46 -1.22 -1.89 -9.21
C ASN A 46 -1.12 -2.07 -10.74
N GLN A 47 -1.56 -3.20 -11.29
CA GLN A 47 -1.64 -3.39 -12.74
C GLN A 47 -2.57 -2.38 -13.42
N ARG A 48 -3.53 -1.82 -12.73
CA ARG A 48 -4.41 -0.76 -13.27
C ARG A 48 -3.62 0.48 -13.72
N LEU A 49 -2.53 0.81 -13.02
CA LEU A 49 -1.69 1.98 -13.31
C LEU A 49 -0.33 1.61 -13.93
N ALA A 50 0.22 0.45 -13.58
CA ALA A 50 1.57 0.03 -13.99
C ALA A 50 1.63 -1.46 -14.39
N PRO A 51 0.85 -1.90 -15.41
CA PRO A 51 0.79 -3.30 -15.82
C PRO A 51 2.14 -3.85 -16.29
N GLU A 52 3.00 -3.00 -16.82
CA GLU A 52 4.34 -3.36 -17.28
C GLU A 52 5.35 -3.58 -16.15
N ILE A 53 5.03 -3.16 -14.94
CA ILE A 53 5.90 -3.31 -13.76
C ILE A 53 5.47 -4.49 -12.90
N TYR A 54 4.18 -4.63 -12.63
CA TYR A 54 3.61 -5.69 -11.81
C TYR A 54 3.28 -6.90 -12.70
N LEU A 55 4.12 -7.94 -12.64
CA LEU A 55 4.10 -9.01 -13.63
C LEU A 55 3.21 -10.19 -13.21
N ASP A 56 3.48 -10.78 -12.04
CA ASP A 56 2.85 -12.03 -11.62
C ASP A 56 3.05 -12.29 -10.12
N ILE A 57 2.42 -13.35 -9.62
CA ILE A 57 2.67 -13.92 -8.31
C ILE A 57 3.35 -15.27 -8.49
N THR A 58 4.51 -15.43 -7.88
CA THR A 58 5.29 -16.65 -7.98
C THR A 58 5.31 -17.39 -6.64
N PRO A 59 4.88 -18.66 -6.57
CA PRO A 59 4.99 -19.47 -5.37
C PRO A 59 6.46 -19.79 -5.06
N ILE A 60 6.75 -19.92 -3.77
CA ILE A 60 8.05 -20.34 -3.26
C ILE A 60 7.87 -21.71 -2.61
N TYR A 61 8.62 -22.68 -3.08
CA TYR A 61 8.59 -24.06 -2.62
C TYR A 61 9.71 -24.35 -1.64
N LYS A 62 9.43 -25.14 -0.60
CA LYS A 62 10.44 -25.69 0.28
C LYS A 62 11.02 -26.95 -0.38
N THR A 63 12.34 -26.99 -0.53
CA THR A 63 13.06 -28.14 -1.07
C THR A 63 14.03 -28.72 -0.02
N ALA A 64 14.64 -29.84 -0.30
CA ALA A 64 15.65 -30.42 0.58
C ALA A 64 16.90 -29.53 0.70
N SER A 65 17.22 -28.76 -0.34
CA SER A 65 18.39 -27.87 -0.40
C SER A 65 18.10 -26.42 -0.07
N GLY A 66 16.83 -26.04 0.27
CA GLY A 66 16.46 -24.66 0.57
C GLY A 66 15.10 -24.26 0.01
N PHE A 67 15.07 -23.21 -0.81
CA PHE A 67 13.86 -22.68 -1.43
C PHE A 67 14.03 -22.59 -2.96
N SER A 68 12.93 -22.76 -3.69
CA SER A 68 12.90 -22.67 -5.16
C SER A 68 11.63 -22.01 -5.64
N PHE A 69 11.70 -21.35 -6.78
CA PHE A 69 10.52 -20.93 -7.55
C PHE A 69 9.98 -22.04 -8.47
N GLU A 70 10.72 -23.14 -8.65
CA GLU A 70 10.30 -24.26 -9.45
C GLU A 70 9.57 -25.30 -8.61
N ALA A 71 8.46 -25.83 -9.16
CA ALA A 71 7.67 -26.88 -8.54
C ALA A 71 8.45 -28.21 -8.58
N SER A 72 9.30 -28.45 -7.61
CA SER A 72 10.09 -29.68 -7.47
C SER A 72 9.49 -30.71 -6.50
N GLY A 73 8.14 -30.72 -6.38
CA GLY A 73 7.41 -31.61 -5.46
C GLY A 73 7.41 -31.15 -4.00
N GLY A 74 7.96 -29.99 -3.69
CA GLY A 74 7.93 -29.38 -2.36
C GLY A 74 6.61 -28.69 -2.04
N ALA A 75 6.34 -28.48 -0.74
CA ALA A 75 5.19 -27.67 -0.32
C ALA A 75 5.44 -26.18 -0.61
N ILE A 76 4.39 -25.45 -0.99
CA ILE A 76 4.43 -23.99 -1.07
C ILE A 76 4.53 -23.44 0.35
N VAL A 77 5.53 -22.63 0.60
CA VAL A 77 5.78 -22.01 1.90
C VAL A 77 5.60 -20.49 1.90
N GLU A 78 5.63 -19.87 0.70
CA GLU A 78 5.43 -18.44 0.56
C GLU A 78 5.02 -18.06 -0.87
N TYR A 79 4.59 -16.80 -1.05
CA TYR A 79 4.31 -16.18 -2.34
C TYR A 79 5.08 -14.88 -2.48
N ALA A 80 5.68 -14.69 -3.66
CA ALA A 80 6.37 -13.47 -4.03
C ALA A 80 5.61 -12.73 -5.13
N LEU A 81 5.38 -11.46 -4.94
CA LEU A 81 4.96 -10.57 -6.01
C LEU A 81 6.16 -10.29 -6.91
N LYS A 82 6.09 -10.77 -8.15
CA LYS A 82 7.12 -10.62 -9.16
C LYS A 82 6.92 -9.33 -9.91
N MET A 83 7.94 -8.50 -9.94
CA MET A 83 7.93 -7.18 -10.54
C MET A 83 9.13 -7.00 -11.46
N LYS A 84 9.04 -6.06 -12.39
CA LYS A 84 10.17 -5.56 -13.15
C LYS A 84 10.96 -4.57 -12.29
N GLU A 85 12.28 -4.64 -12.35
CA GLU A 85 13.12 -3.66 -11.69
C GLU A 85 12.94 -2.27 -12.33
N LEU A 86 12.75 -1.27 -11.47
CA LEU A 86 12.69 0.12 -11.92
C LEU A 86 14.11 0.65 -12.11
N PRO A 87 14.41 1.30 -13.24
CA PRO A 87 15.74 1.84 -13.49
C PRO A 87 16.12 2.88 -12.44
N CYS A 88 17.33 2.78 -11.91
CA CYS A 88 17.90 3.81 -11.03
C CYS A 88 17.96 5.16 -11.76
N GLY A 89 17.71 6.23 -11.02
CA GLY A 89 17.75 7.58 -11.57
C GLY A 89 16.45 8.06 -12.23
N TRP A 90 15.41 7.21 -12.28
CA TRP A 90 14.09 7.54 -12.85
C TRP A 90 13.02 7.78 -11.77
N PHE A 91 13.40 7.78 -10.50
CA PHE A 91 12.47 8.14 -9.44
C PHE A 91 12.18 9.64 -9.45
N LEU A 92 10.93 10.01 -9.23
CA LEU A 92 10.47 11.40 -9.34
C LEU A 92 11.28 12.36 -8.44
N ASN A 93 11.61 11.94 -7.22
CA ASN A 93 12.45 12.73 -6.31
C ASN A 93 13.86 12.98 -6.88
N GLU A 94 14.47 11.98 -7.54
CA GLU A 94 15.78 12.12 -8.16
C GLU A 94 15.72 13.01 -9.41
N LEU A 95 14.67 12.87 -10.21
CA LEU A 95 14.46 13.71 -11.39
C LEU A 95 14.21 15.16 -10.99
N LEU A 96 13.43 15.41 -9.94
CA LEU A 96 13.21 16.74 -9.37
C LEU A 96 14.52 17.35 -8.86
N ALA A 97 15.31 16.60 -8.11
CA ALA A 97 16.62 17.07 -7.62
C ALA A 97 17.58 17.44 -8.76
N LYS A 98 17.44 16.84 -9.92
CA LYS A 98 18.23 17.13 -11.13
C LYS A 98 17.59 18.17 -12.06
N ASN A 99 16.45 18.77 -11.68
CA ASN A 99 15.65 19.68 -12.52
C ASN A 99 15.27 19.07 -13.89
N LEU A 100 15.01 17.76 -13.94
CA LEU A 100 14.62 17.02 -15.14
C LEU A 100 13.11 16.79 -15.25
N VAL A 101 12.33 17.38 -14.36
CA VAL A 101 10.85 17.33 -14.38
C VAL A 101 10.33 18.68 -14.84
N GLY A 102 9.74 18.71 -16.02
CA GLY A 102 9.09 19.88 -16.58
C GLY A 102 7.58 19.65 -16.74
N GLU A 103 6.94 20.59 -17.40
CA GLU A 103 5.51 20.54 -17.70
C GLU A 103 5.11 19.26 -18.47
N LYS A 104 5.97 18.80 -19.38
CA LYS A 104 5.73 17.59 -20.17
C LYS A 104 5.60 16.33 -19.30
N GLU A 105 6.49 16.16 -18.32
CA GLU A 105 6.49 15.01 -17.41
C GLU A 105 5.25 15.07 -16.50
N ILE A 106 4.93 16.24 -15.98
CA ILE A 106 3.73 16.44 -15.15
C ILE A 106 2.46 16.16 -15.96
N ASN A 107 2.35 16.68 -17.18
CA ASN A 107 1.20 16.45 -18.04
C ASN A 107 1.01 14.96 -18.38
N ARG A 108 2.08 14.18 -18.51
CA ARG A 108 1.98 12.72 -18.69
C ARG A 108 1.40 12.03 -17.46
N VAL A 109 1.80 12.44 -16.26
CA VAL A 109 1.24 11.91 -15.00
C VAL A 109 -0.25 12.27 -14.89
N ILE A 110 -0.59 13.54 -15.14
CA ILE A 110 -1.98 14.02 -15.13
C ILE A 110 -2.84 13.23 -16.13
N ALA A 111 -2.37 13.08 -17.37
CA ALA A 111 -3.10 12.34 -18.40
C ALA A 111 -3.34 10.87 -17.98
N ARG A 112 -2.35 10.21 -17.35
CA ARG A 112 -2.49 8.82 -16.87
C ARG A 112 -3.50 8.72 -15.72
N LEU A 113 -3.45 9.64 -14.77
CA LEU A 113 -4.38 9.70 -13.66
C LEU A 113 -5.80 10.04 -14.13
N HIS A 114 -5.94 11.01 -15.04
CA HIS A 114 -7.24 11.35 -15.62
C HIS A 114 -7.87 10.15 -16.33
N GLN A 115 -7.12 9.46 -17.21
CA GLN A 115 -7.59 8.25 -17.88
C GLN A 115 -8.03 7.17 -16.87
N PHE A 116 -7.28 7.00 -15.79
CA PHE A 116 -7.61 6.05 -14.73
C PHE A 116 -8.93 6.42 -14.06
N TYR A 117 -9.09 7.67 -13.62
CA TYR A 117 -10.34 8.12 -12.96
C TYR A 117 -11.55 8.06 -13.89
N GLU A 118 -11.40 8.42 -15.17
CA GLU A 118 -12.48 8.31 -16.16
C GLU A 118 -12.90 6.87 -16.45
N SER A 119 -11.99 5.90 -16.30
CA SER A 119 -12.29 4.47 -16.48
C SER A 119 -13.00 3.83 -15.28
N GLU A 120 -13.00 4.50 -14.12
CA GLU A 120 -13.57 3.95 -12.90
C GLU A 120 -15.04 4.31 -12.77
N THR A 121 -15.85 3.30 -12.50
CA THR A 121 -17.27 3.49 -12.19
C THR A 121 -17.47 3.24 -10.70
N PRO A 122 -17.88 4.25 -9.91
CA PRO A 122 -18.13 4.06 -8.49
C PRO A 122 -19.29 3.08 -8.29
N THR A 123 -19.05 2.02 -7.54
CA THR A 123 -20.11 1.12 -7.07
C THR A 123 -20.74 1.67 -5.79
N PRO A 124 -21.96 1.24 -5.41
CA PRO A 124 -22.55 1.61 -4.11
C PRO A 124 -21.63 1.33 -2.92
N GLU A 125 -20.89 0.21 -2.96
CA GLU A 125 -19.90 -0.13 -1.94
C GLU A 125 -18.75 0.89 -1.87
N ILE A 126 -18.22 1.32 -3.02
CA ILE A 126 -17.16 2.33 -3.08
C ILE A 126 -17.69 3.67 -2.57
N GLN A 127 -18.92 4.05 -2.94
CA GLN A 127 -19.55 5.28 -2.46
C GLN A 127 -19.74 5.28 -0.94
N GLU A 128 -20.11 4.12 -0.35
CA GLU A 128 -20.23 3.98 1.11
C GLU A 128 -18.91 4.31 1.83
N TRP A 129 -17.75 3.91 1.26
CA TRP A 129 -16.44 4.22 1.83
C TRP A 129 -16.05 5.71 1.76
N GLY A 130 -16.73 6.50 0.92
CA GLY A 130 -16.59 7.95 0.84
C GLY A 130 -17.41 8.72 1.90
N THR A 131 -18.26 8.05 2.68
CA THR A 131 -19.08 8.73 3.70
C THR A 131 -18.26 9.24 4.89
N PRO A 132 -18.70 10.32 5.56
CA PRO A 132 -18.02 10.84 6.75
C PRO A 132 -17.83 9.78 7.83
N GLU A 133 -18.81 8.91 8.04
CA GLU A 133 -18.76 7.83 9.02
C GLU A 133 -17.64 6.83 8.72
N LYS A 134 -17.49 6.42 7.46
CA LYS A 134 -16.43 5.49 7.04
C LYS A 134 -15.04 6.14 7.09
N LEU A 135 -14.92 7.39 6.66
CA LEU A 135 -13.68 8.15 6.76
C LEU A 135 -13.25 8.34 8.22
N LYS A 136 -14.23 8.52 9.13
CA LYS A 136 -13.98 8.69 10.55
C LYS A 136 -13.40 7.44 11.21
N ILE A 137 -13.67 6.23 10.70
CA ILE A 137 -13.12 4.98 11.25
C ILE A 137 -11.60 5.05 11.33
N SER A 138 -10.93 5.45 10.25
CA SER A 138 -9.46 5.53 10.23
C SER A 138 -8.91 6.58 11.20
N THR A 139 -9.61 7.70 11.36
CA THR A 139 -9.21 8.75 12.31
C THR A 139 -9.38 8.30 13.76
N ASP A 140 -10.49 7.65 14.07
CA ASP A 140 -10.76 7.13 15.44
C ASP A 140 -9.78 6.00 15.80
N GLU A 141 -9.44 5.14 14.83
CA GLU A 141 -8.43 4.10 15.00
C GLU A 141 -7.04 4.69 15.28
N ASN A 142 -6.65 5.78 14.60
CA ASN A 142 -5.40 6.48 14.88
C ASN A 142 -5.35 7.01 16.33
N PHE A 143 -6.46 7.54 16.87
CA PHE A 143 -6.52 7.96 18.27
C PHE A 143 -6.37 6.78 19.23
N THR A 144 -7.05 5.67 18.95
CA THR A 144 -6.95 4.44 19.75
C THR A 144 -5.52 3.91 19.77
N GLN A 145 -4.84 3.90 18.63
CA GLN A 145 -3.44 3.43 18.51
C GLN A 145 -2.45 4.41 19.16
N ALA A 146 -2.73 5.71 19.18
CA ALA A 146 -1.87 6.72 19.79
C ALA A 146 -2.04 6.81 21.32
N GLU A 147 -3.18 6.39 21.88
CA GLU A 147 -3.51 6.51 23.28
C GLU A 147 -2.47 5.93 24.25
N PRO A 148 -1.85 4.75 24.02
CA PRO A 148 -0.79 4.19 24.86
C PRO A 148 0.50 5.05 24.92
N PHE A 149 0.65 6.01 24.03
CA PHE A 149 1.81 6.88 23.93
C PHE A 149 1.58 8.28 24.53
N VAL A 150 0.34 8.56 25.00
CA VAL A 150 0.01 9.83 25.67
C VAL A 150 0.78 9.92 26.99
N GLY A 151 1.41 11.06 27.21
CA GLY A 151 2.32 11.29 28.35
C GLY A 151 3.75 10.77 28.13
N LYS A 152 4.04 10.10 27.00
CA LYS A 152 5.37 9.61 26.62
C LYS A 152 5.95 10.40 25.43
N THR A 153 5.29 10.28 24.26
CA THR A 153 5.73 10.93 23.02
C THR A 153 4.83 12.09 22.61
N ILE A 154 3.59 12.10 23.06
CA ILE A 154 2.66 13.22 22.87
C ILE A 154 2.12 13.65 24.24
N SER A 155 2.03 14.96 24.50
CA SER A 155 1.44 15.45 25.74
C SER A 155 -0.06 15.22 25.77
N PRO A 156 -0.67 14.98 26.97
CA PRO A 156 -2.14 14.84 27.08
C PRO A 156 -2.89 16.03 26.48
N ALA A 157 -2.43 17.25 26.72
CA ALA A 157 -3.06 18.46 26.21
C ALA A 157 -3.02 18.53 24.67
N ALA A 158 -1.90 18.15 24.03
CA ALA A 158 -1.81 18.12 22.56
C ALA A 158 -2.71 17.03 21.96
N PHE A 159 -2.73 15.85 22.58
CA PHE A 159 -3.60 14.75 22.13
C PHE A 159 -5.09 15.13 22.18
N GLU A 160 -5.55 15.72 23.29
CA GLU A 160 -6.94 16.17 23.43
C GLU A 160 -7.28 17.32 22.49
N ALA A 161 -6.36 18.26 22.27
CA ALA A 161 -6.56 19.35 21.33
C ALA A 161 -6.75 18.85 19.90
N ILE A 162 -5.92 17.88 19.44
CA ILE A 162 -6.04 17.27 18.12
C ILE A 162 -7.36 16.49 18.01
N ARG A 163 -7.70 15.68 19.01
CA ARG A 163 -8.92 14.91 19.04
C ARG A 163 -10.17 15.81 18.99
N HIS A 164 -10.17 16.87 19.78
CA HIS A 164 -11.26 17.85 19.79
C HIS A 164 -11.40 18.55 18.44
N PHE A 165 -10.30 19.02 17.85
CA PHE A 165 -10.30 19.64 16.53
C PHE A 165 -10.86 18.71 15.46
N THR A 166 -10.37 17.45 15.42
CA THR A 166 -10.83 16.43 14.46
C THR A 166 -12.32 16.19 14.57
N ASN A 167 -12.84 15.96 15.78
CA ASN A 167 -14.26 15.72 15.99
C ASN A 167 -15.12 16.94 15.62
N SER A 168 -14.66 18.14 15.97
CA SER A 168 -15.34 19.40 15.62
C SER A 168 -15.35 19.64 14.12
N PHE A 169 -14.26 19.30 13.42
CA PHE A 169 -14.15 19.39 11.96
C PHE A 169 -15.16 18.47 11.28
N TYR A 170 -15.25 17.20 11.67
CA TYR A 170 -16.23 16.28 11.11
C TYR A 170 -17.65 16.79 11.33
N ALA A 171 -17.99 17.21 12.53
CA ALA A 171 -19.33 17.76 12.85
C ALA A 171 -19.67 19.02 12.04
N ALA A 172 -18.69 19.90 11.79
CA ALA A 172 -18.89 21.14 11.05
C ALA A 172 -18.91 20.95 9.52
N LYS A 173 -18.23 19.93 9.00
CA LYS A 173 -18.00 19.71 7.57
C LYS A 173 -18.71 18.49 6.99
N GLU A 174 -19.59 17.86 7.73
CA GLU A 174 -20.33 16.68 7.30
C GLU A 174 -20.95 16.85 5.91
N LYS A 175 -21.63 17.99 5.65
CA LYS A 175 -22.24 18.31 4.35
C LYS A 175 -21.24 18.60 3.22
N THR A 176 -19.98 18.78 3.53
CA THR A 176 -18.93 19.08 2.52
C THR A 176 -18.14 17.83 2.17
N ILE A 177 -18.13 16.85 3.08
CA ILE A 177 -17.39 15.58 2.95
C ILE A 177 -18.28 14.53 2.27
N SER A 178 -19.61 14.61 2.43
CA SER A 178 -20.62 13.70 1.83
C SER A 178 -20.92 14.02 0.34
#